data_50a86c765ebfdecc2fdd69cb8c26ceae
#
_entry.id   50a86c765ebfdecc2fdd69cb8c26ceae
#
_cell.length_a   1.000
_cell.length_b   1.000
_cell.length_c   1.000
_cell.angle_alpha   90.00
_cell.angle_beta   90.00
_cell.angle_gamma   90.00
#
_symmetry.space_group_name_H-M   'P 1'
#
loop_
_entity.id
_entity.type
_entity.pdbx_description
1 polymer ?
#
loop_
_entity_poly.entity_id
_entity_poly.type
_entity_poly.pdbx_seq_one_letter_code
_entity_poly.pdbx_strand_id
1 'polypeptide(L)'
;VTIVKNTERATAFPVQKKGAIASMQAKIYLDAVRRKGKISDVFYGSFVEHMGRCVYGGVYEEGSPLSDEKGWRRDVEEKVRGLNLDIVRYPGGNFVSGYDWKDGIGPKDLRPQKLDLAWMQLEPNRVGGLEFCDWARRSARQVMMAVNLGTGTAKDAQELVEYCNAERGY
;
A
#
# COMPACT_ATOMS: atom_id res chain seq x y z
N VAL A 1 11.45 -28.58 4.39
CA VAL A 1 10.66 -28.44 3.14
C VAL A 1 11.61 -28.76 2.00
N THR A 2 11.29 -29.80 1.23
CA THR A 2 12.06 -30.20 0.06
C THR A 2 11.24 -29.85 -1.18
N ILE A 3 11.80 -29.01 -2.05
CA ILE A 3 11.16 -28.64 -3.31
C ILE A 3 11.79 -29.52 -4.41
N VAL A 4 10.99 -30.32 -5.07
CA VAL A 4 11.44 -31.16 -6.19
C VAL A 4 10.88 -30.59 -7.50
N LYS A 5 11.75 -30.08 -8.37
CA LYS A 5 11.41 -29.76 -9.76
C LYS A 5 11.55 -31.03 -10.61
N ASN A 6 10.55 -31.30 -11.41
CA ASN A 6 10.57 -32.45 -12.32
C ASN A 6 11.48 -32.13 -13.53
N THR A 7 12.77 -32.11 -13.34
CA THR A 7 13.84 -32.27 -14.36
C THR A 7 15.25 -32.07 -13.80
N GLU A 8 15.43 -31.55 -12.56
CA GLU A 8 16.76 -31.52 -11.93
C GLU A 8 16.64 -31.66 -10.41
N ARG A 9 17.59 -32.31 -9.77
CA ARG A 9 17.64 -32.49 -8.31
C ARG A 9 17.71 -31.14 -7.62
N ALA A 10 16.62 -30.75 -6.93
CA ALA A 10 16.64 -29.59 -6.08
C ALA A 10 17.41 -29.86 -4.79
N THR A 11 18.31 -28.96 -4.43
CA THR A 11 19.03 -28.95 -3.16
C THR A 11 18.07 -28.64 -2.01
N ALA A 12 18.10 -29.49 -0.96
CA ALA A 12 17.35 -29.26 0.26
C ALA A 12 18.05 -28.17 1.11
N PHE A 13 17.32 -27.16 1.55
CA PHE A 13 17.82 -26.21 2.54
C PHE A 13 17.34 -26.64 3.94
N PRO A 14 18.23 -26.97 4.88
CA PRO A 14 17.84 -27.30 6.24
C PRO A 14 17.48 -26.01 7.00
N VAL A 15 16.27 -25.94 7.51
CA VAL A 15 15.90 -24.94 8.53
C VAL A 15 16.18 -25.54 9.90
N GLN A 16 17.26 -25.11 10.55
CA GLN A 16 17.52 -25.49 11.94
C GLN A 16 16.69 -24.63 12.90
N LYS A 17 15.77 -25.25 13.62
CA LYS A 17 15.18 -24.66 14.84
C LYS A 17 15.86 -25.23 16.06
N LYS A 18 16.37 -24.37 16.94
CA LYS A 18 16.80 -24.73 18.29
C LYS A 18 15.58 -25.01 19.17
N GLY A 19 15.47 -26.24 19.68
CA GLY A 19 14.42 -26.71 20.58
C GLY A 19 13.78 -28.00 20.06
N ALA A 20 13.67 -29.01 20.91
CA ALA A 20 13.16 -30.35 20.59
C ALA A 20 11.68 -30.32 20.20
N ILE A 21 11.41 -30.12 18.93
CA ILE A 21 10.12 -30.39 18.30
C ILE A 21 10.41 -31.42 17.21
N ALA A 22 9.64 -32.51 17.18
CA ALA A 22 9.73 -33.54 16.17
C ALA A 22 9.88 -32.90 14.78
N SER A 23 10.89 -33.35 14.01
CA SER A 23 11.13 -32.82 12.68
C SER A 23 9.94 -33.13 11.77
N MET A 24 9.11 -32.15 11.51
CA MET A 24 8.07 -32.25 10.48
C MET A 24 8.75 -32.21 9.11
N GLN A 25 8.62 -33.28 8.34
CA GLN A 25 9.02 -33.29 6.94
C GLN A 25 7.82 -32.99 6.06
N ALA A 26 7.94 -31.99 5.18
CA ALA A 26 6.97 -31.70 4.15
C ALA A 26 7.62 -31.87 2.76
N LYS A 27 6.90 -32.50 1.83
CA LYS A 27 7.31 -32.60 0.42
C LYS A 27 6.42 -31.69 -0.43
N ILE A 28 7.04 -30.83 -1.22
CA ILE A 28 6.34 -29.99 -2.19
C ILE A 28 6.72 -30.49 -3.59
N TYR A 29 5.71 -30.82 -4.38
CA TYR A 29 5.89 -31.22 -5.77
C TYR A 29 5.52 -30.05 -6.66
N LEU A 30 6.46 -29.59 -7.50
CA LEU A 30 6.24 -28.56 -8.52
C LEU A 30 6.29 -29.23 -9.89
N ASP A 31 5.17 -29.19 -10.60
CA ASP A 31 5.07 -29.67 -11.96
C ASP A 31 4.90 -28.45 -12.91
N ALA A 32 5.97 -28.11 -13.62
CA ALA A 32 6.00 -26.98 -14.53
C ALA A 32 5.15 -27.19 -15.79
N VAL A 33 4.80 -28.44 -16.10
CA VAL A 33 3.94 -28.79 -17.26
C VAL A 33 2.47 -28.63 -16.91
N ARG A 34 2.10 -28.91 -15.66
CA ARG A 34 0.72 -28.85 -15.18
C ARG A 34 0.34 -27.44 -14.69
N ARG A 35 0.30 -26.49 -15.62
CA ARG A 35 -0.09 -25.12 -15.30
C ARG A 35 -1.58 -25.03 -14.98
N LYS A 36 -1.94 -24.34 -13.88
CA LYS A 36 -3.33 -24.11 -13.47
C LYS A 36 -3.88 -22.76 -13.94
N GLY A 37 -3.03 -21.78 -14.18
CA GLY A 37 -3.41 -20.45 -14.64
C GLY A 37 -2.25 -19.46 -14.56
N LYS A 38 -2.50 -18.23 -15.02
CA LYS A 38 -1.60 -17.08 -14.84
C LYS A 38 -1.99 -16.37 -13.54
N ILE A 39 -1.01 -16.08 -12.70
CA ILE A 39 -1.20 -15.19 -11.54
C ILE A 39 -1.32 -13.76 -12.08
N SER A 40 -2.36 -13.05 -11.66
CA SER A 40 -2.52 -11.64 -12.03
C SER A 40 -1.42 -10.79 -11.40
N ASP A 41 -0.91 -9.81 -12.16
CA ASP A 41 0.16 -8.94 -11.71
C ASP A 41 -0.28 -8.11 -10.48
N VAL A 42 -1.57 -7.76 -10.35
CA VAL A 42 -2.13 -7.06 -9.17
C VAL A 42 -2.07 -7.88 -7.87
N PHE A 43 -1.70 -9.17 -7.94
CA PHE A 43 -1.41 -9.96 -6.75
C PHE A 43 -0.14 -9.48 -6.03
N TYR A 44 0.80 -8.90 -6.76
CA TYR A 44 2.06 -8.38 -6.24
C TYR A 44 1.92 -6.91 -5.88
N GLY A 45 1.13 -6.64 -4.85
CA GLY A 45 0.86 -5.31 -4.35
C GLY A 45 1.40 -5.06 -2.95
N SER A 46 1.23 -3.82 -2.50
CA SER A 46 1.51 -3.39 -1.13
C SER A 46 0.42 -2.43 -0.66
N PHE A 47 0.60 -1.85 0.52
CA PHE A 47 -0.31 -0.81 1.01
C PHE A 47 0.45 0.29 1.75
N VAL A 48 -0.18 1.46 1.78
CA VAL A 48 0.26 2.62 2.56
C VAL A 48 -0.90 3.02 3.46
N GLU A 49 -0.64 3.19 4.75
CA GLU A 49 -1.60 3.61 5.76
C GLU A 49 -1.09 4.82 6.51
N HIS A 50 -1.97 5.75 6.89
CA HIS A 50 -1.66 6.86 7.79
C HIS A 50 -1.44 6.34 9.22
N MET A 51 -0.29 5.72 9.43
CA MET A 51 0.09 5.07 10.68
C MET A 51 1.57 5.35 10.96
N GLY A 52 1.89 5.87 12.12
CA GLY A 52 3.26 6.16 12.51
C GLY A 52 3.96 7.05 11.48
N ARG A 53 5.10 6.61 11.00
CA ARG A 53 5.89 7.31 9.97
C ARG A 53 5.73 6.72 8.56
N CYS A 54 4.65 6.00 8.29
CA CYS A 54 4.45 5.43 6.95
C CYS A 54 4.22 6.52 5.91
N VAL A 55 3.36 7.50 6.20
CA VAL A 55 3.11 8.64 5.32
C VAL A 55 4.00 9.81 5.68
N TYR A 56 3.73 10.50 6.79
CA TYR A 56 4.49 11.67 7.23
C TYR A 56 5.82 11.27 7.89
N GLY A 57 6.93 11.82 7.33
CA GLY A 57 8.30 11.39 7.70
C GLY A 57 8.68 10.01 7.14
N GLY A 58 7.86 9.48 6.22
CA GLY A 58 8.08 8.27 5.46
C GLY A 58 8.07 8.55 3.96
N VAL A 59 6.96 8.27 3.25
CA VAL A 59 6.84 8.56 1.82
C VAL A 59 6.71 10.05 1.52
N TYR A 60 6.25 10.83 2.49
CA TYR A 60 6.01 12.26 2.39
C TYR A 60 6.64 13.02 3.57
N GLU A 61 7.44 14.06 3.27
CA GLU A 61 8.09 14.92 4.27
C GLU A 61 8.40 16.29 3.64
N GLU A 62 7.55 17.28 3.89
CA GLU A 62 7.76 18.64 3.40
C GLU A 62 9.02 19.27 4.01
N GLY A 63 9.77 20.00 3.19
CA GLY A 63 10.99 20.68 3.63
C GLY A 63 12.22 19.80 3.82
N SER A 64 12.11 18.49 3.63
CA SER A 64 13.28 17.59 3.66
C SER A 64 14.15 17.80 2.41
N PRO A 65 15.49 17.82 2.54
CA PRO A 65 16.39 17.89 1.38
C PRO A 65 16.30 16.66 0.49
N LEU A 66 15.71 15.56 0.97
CA LEU A 66 15.47 14.32 0.22
C LEU A 66 14.13 14.32 -0.51
N SER A 67 13.29 15.34 -0.30
CA SER A 67 11.97 15.45 -0.92
C SER A 67 12.02 16.29 -2.21
N ASP A 68 11.02 16.07 -3.07
CA ASP A 68 10.75 16.96 -4.18
C ASP A 68 9.99 18.22 -3.71
N GLU A 69 9.72 19.15 -4.64
CA GLU A 69 8.99 20.39 -4.35
C GLU A 69 7.54 20.16 -3.88
N LYS A 70 6.99 18.96 -4.07
CA LYS A 70 5.66 18.56 -3.60
C LYS A 70 5.69 17.89 -2.22
N GLY A 71 6.88 17.63 -1.67
CA GLY A 71 7.08 16.98 -0.39
C GLY A 71 7.26 15.46 -0.44
N TRP A 72 7.33 14.85 -1.62
CA TRP A 72 7.53 13.41 -1.75
C TRP A 72 8.99 13.02 -1.63
N ARG A 73 9.30 12.04 -0.80
CA ARG A 73 10.63 11.52 -0.55
C ARG A 73 11.14 10.75 -1.78
N ARG A 74 12.12 11.31 -2.48
CA ARG A 74 12.72 10.73 -3.69
C ARG A 74 13.46 9.42 -3.42
N ASP A 75 14.17 9.36 -2.31
CA ASP A 75 14.89 8.16 -1.87
C ASP A 75 13.95 7.00 -1.56
N VAL A 76 12.79 7.27 -0.94
CA VAL A 76 11.75 6.28 -0.69
C VAL A 76 11.08 5.84 -1.99
N GLU A 77 10.74 6.80 -2.86
CA GLU A 77 10.14 6.51 -4.17
C GLU A 77 11.03 5.60 -5.02
N GLU A 78 12.35 5.84 -5.02
CA GLU A 78 13.31 4.96 -5.70
C GLU A 78 13.27 3.52 -5.17
N LYS A 79 13.22 3.34 -3.85
CA LYS A 79 13.13 2.01 -3.24
C LYS A 79 11.81 1.32 -3.56
N VAL A 80 10.70 2.05 -3.53
CA VAL A 80 9.37 1.52 -3.88
C VAL A 80 9.33 1.08 -5.34
N ARG A 81 9.91 1.86 -6.26
CA ARG A 81 10.05 1.45 -7.67
C ARG A 81 10.85 0.14 -7.81
N GLY A 82 11.90 -0.02 -7.01
CA GLY A 82 12.71 -1.25 -6.98
C GLY A 82 11.94 -2.49 -6.51
N LEU A 83 10.84 -2.34 -5.77
CA LEU A 83 9.96 -3.43 -5.39
C LEU A 83 9.08 -3.93 -6.56
N ASN A 84 8.97 -3.16 -7.63
CA ASN A 84 8.16 -3.47 -8.82
C ASN A 84 6.71 -3.82 -8.48
N LEU A 85 6.08 -2.96 -7.67
CA LEU A 85 4.68 -3.14 -7.23
C LEU A 85 3.72 -2.83 -8.37
N ASP A 86 2.75 -3.69 -8.58
CA ASP A 86 1.70 -3.48 -9.60
C ASP A 86 0.52 -2.68 -9.04
N ILE A 87 0.27 -2.75 -7.73
CA ILE A 87 -0.82 -2.02 -7.08
C ILE A 87 -0.43 -1.60 -5.66
N VAL A 88 -0.88 -0.41 -5.24
CA VAL A 88 -0.73 0.06 -3.85
C VAL A 88 -2.08 0.49 -3.30
N ARG A 89 -2.46 -0.06 -2.15
CA ARG A 89 -3.70 0.30 -1.43
C ARG A 89 -3.46 1.50 -0.51
N TYR A 90 -4.46 2.39 -0.43
CA TYR A 90 -4.46 3.60 0.37
C TYR A 90 -5.90 3.95 0.81
N PRO A 91 -6.19 4.67 1.91
CA PRO A 91 -5.25 5.28 2.88
C PRO A 91 -4.97 4.38 4.09
N GLY A 92 -5.39 3.13 4.08
CA GLY A 92 -5.17 2.19 5.15
C GLY A 92 -6.37 1.30 5.44
N GLY A 93 -6.37 0.65 6.60
CA GLY A 93 -7.42 -0.20 7.10
C GLY A 93 -8.10 0.40 8.34
N ASN A 94 -7.39 0.45 9.46
CA ASN A 94 -7.93 1.06 10.69
C ASN A 94 -8.13 2.55 10.53
N PHE A 95 -7.18 3.26 9.94
CA PHE A 95 -7.28 4.70 9.66
C PHE A 95 -8.53 5.01 8.84
N VAL A 96 -8.76 4.31 7.72
CA VAL A 96 -9.87 4.62 6.81
C VAL A 96 -11.23 4.48 7.48
N SER A 97 -11.36 3.65 8.51
CA SER A 97 -12.64 3.43 9.21
C SER A 97 -13.19 4.66 9.93
N GLY A 98 -12.34 5.67 10.19
CA GLY A 98 -12.73 6.94 10.80
C GLY A 98 -12.41 8.16 9.93
N TYR A 99 -11.90 7.98 8.72
CA TYR A 99 -11.40 9.05 7.87
C TYR A 99 -12.46 9.55 6.88
N ASP A 100 -12.65 10.88 6.85
CA ASP A 100 -13.40 11.54 5.79
C ASP A 100 -12.43 11.96 4.67
N TRP A 101 -12.53 11.32 3.52
CA TRP A 101 -11.68 11.59 2.37
C TRP A 101 -11.80 13.04 1.83
N LYS A 102 -12.92 13.73 2.10
CA LYS A 102 -13.16 15.12 1.72
C LYS A 102 -12.25 16.10 2.46
N ASP A 103 -11.77 15.74 3.66
CA ASP A 103 -10.78 16.52 4.40
C ASP A 103 -9.44 16.64 3.64
N GLY A 104 -9.15 15.70 2.75
CA GLY A 104 -7.96 15.69 1.90
C GLY A 104 -8.13 16.44 0.57
N ILE A 105 -9.18 17.27 0.39
CA ILE A 105 -9.46 18.00 -0.84
C ILE A 105 -9.14 19.49 -0.69
N GLY A 106 -8.83 20.13 -1.81
CA GLY A 106 -8.57 21.58 -1.89
C GLY A 106 -7.16 21.97 -1.44
N PRO A 107 -6.90 23.28 -1.25
CA PRO A 107 -5.59 23.77 -0.86
C PRO A 107 -5.15 23.20 0.49
N LYS A 108 -3.93 22.66 0.55
CA LYS A 108 -3.41 21.95 1.73
C LYS A 108 -3.46 22.78 3.02
N ASP A 109 -3.25 24.10 2.92
CA ASP A 109 -3.21 24.99 4.09
C ASP A 109 -4.61 25.32 4.64
N LEU A 110 -5.67 24.99 3.90
CA LEU A 110 -7.05 25.16 4.30
C LEU A 110 -7.71 23.87 4.79
N ARG A 111 -7.00 22.74 4.71
CA ARG A 111 -7.53 21.44 5.13
C ARG A 111 -7.58 21.36 6.66
N PRO A 112 -8.60 20.69 7.22
CA PRO A 112 -8.74 20.55 8.65
C PRO A 112 -7.64 19.63 9.20
N GLN A 113 -7.19 19.89 10.42
CA GLN A 113 -6.39 18.97 11.18
C GLN A 113 -7.31 18.21 12.14
N LYS A 114 -7.26 16.89 12.12
CA LYS A 114 -8.14 16.03 12.93
C LYS A 114 -7.34 14.98 13.69
N LEU A 115 -7.78 14.64 14.89
CA LEU A 115 -7.23 13.51 15.62
C LEU A 115 -7.71 12.21 14.97
N ASP A 116 -6.77 11.42 14.44
CA ASP A 116 -7.05 10.05 14.04
C ASP A 116 -7.17 9.15 15.27
N LEU A 117 -8.33 8.51 15.42
CA LEU A 117 -8.63 7.66 16.57
C LEU A 117 -8.08 6.23 16.45
N ALA A 118 -7.69 5.81 15.25
CA ALA A 118 -7.11 4.48 15.07
C ALA A 118 -5.68 4.39 15.63
N TRP A 119 -4.88 5.43 15.38
CA TRP A 119 -3.47 5.47 15.75
C TRP A 119 -3.14 6.61 16.73
N MET A 120 -4.18 7.34 17.19
CA MET A 120 -4.05 8.46 18.14
C MET A 120 -3.02 9.51 17.69
N GLN A 121 -3.04 9.83 16.41
CA GLN A 121 -2.13 10.79 15.79
C GLN A 121 -2.90 11.96 15.20
N LEU A 122 -2.27 13.14 15.16
CA LEU A 122 -2.82 14.29 14.45
C LEU A 122 -2.66 14.08 12.95
N GLU A 123 -3.78 14.02 12.22
CA GLU A 123 -3.80 13.98 10.76
C GLU A 123 -3.91 15.41 10.22
N PRO A 124 -2.85 15.93 9.58
CA PRO A 124 -2.84 17.28 9.04
C PRO A 124 -3.45 17.36 7.64
N ASN A 125 -3.89 16.26 7.06
CA ASN A 125 -4.48 16.17 5.73
C ASN A 125 -3.61 16.76 4.58
N ARG A 126 -2.26 16.76 4.76
CA ARG A 126 -1.32 17.24 3.72
C ARG A 126 -1.25 16.30 2.52
N VAL A 127 -1.60 15.02 2.73
CA VAL A 127 -1.69 14.00 1.69
C VAL A 127 -3.12 13.50 1.61
N GLY A 128 -3.83 13.88 0.57
CA GLY A 128 -5.15 13.37 0.23
C GLY A 128 -5.09 12.31 -0.88
N GLY A 129 -6.25 11.85 -1.31
CA GLY A 129 -6.36 10.80 -2.33
C GLY A 129 -5.69 11.17 -3.66
N LEU A 130 -5.82 12.42 -4.12
CA LEU A 130 -5.21 12.86 -5.40
C LEU A 130 -3.70 12.96 -5.31
N GLU A 131 -3.16 13.52 -4.23
CA GLU A 131 -1.71 13.57 -4.02
C GLU A 131 -1.13 12.16 -4.00
N PHE A 132 -1.82 11.24 -3.32
CA PHE A 132 -1.38 9.85 -3.29
C PHE A 132 -1.43 9.20 -4.67
N CYS A 133 -2.49 9.44 -5.45
CA CYS A 133 -2.58 8.93 -6.82
C CYS A 133 -1.44 9.44 -7.71
N ASP A 134 -1.04 10.71 -7.57
CA ASP A 134 0.08 11.27 -8.32
C ASP A 134 1.42 10.62 -7.93
N TRP A 135 1.63 10.36 -6.64
CA TRP A 135 2.79 9.62 -6.17
C TRP A 135 2.79 8.16 -6.66
N ALA A 136 1.65 7.49 -6.56
CA ALA A 136 1.52 6.09 -6.94
C ALA A 136 1.76 5.88 -8.45
N ARG A 137 1.33 6.79 -9.32
CA ARG A 137 1.62 6.74 -10.77
C ARG A 137 3.12 6.73 -11.07
N ARG A 138 3.93 7.31 -10.19
CA ARG A 138 5.40 7.35 -10.32
C ARG A 138 6.09 6.14 -9.70
N SER A 139 5.49 5.55 -8.68
CA SER A 139 6.12 4.54 -7.81
C SER A 139 5.57 3.13 -8.02
N ALA A 140 4.32 3.01 -8.46
CA ALA A 140 3.62 1.77 -8.77
C ALA A 140 2.82 1.96 -10.08
N ARG A 141 1.98 0.99 -10.45
CA ARG A 141 1.18 1.07 -11.68
C ARG A 141 -0.28 1.44 -11.42
N GLN A 142 -0.85 0.94 -10.33
CA GLN A 142 -2.26 1.07 -10.00
C GLN A 142 -2.46 1.48 -8.54
N VAL A 143 -3.62 2.05 -8.26
CA VAL A 143 -4.06 2.40 -6.90
C VAL A 143 -5.32 1.64 -6.57
N MET A 144 -5.37 1.07 -5.36
CA MET A 144 -6.59 0.56 -4.75
C MET A 144 -7.01 1.53 -3.64
N MET A 145 -8.08 2.30 -3.88
CA MET A 145 -8.63 3.17 -2.85
C MET A 145 -9.52 2.38 -1.89
N ALA A 146 -9.22 2.45 -0.61
CA ALA A 146 -10.09 1.95 0.44
C ALA A 146 -11.14 2.99 0.80
N VAL A 147 -12.38 2.56 1.02
CA VAL A 147 -13.51 3.41 1.39
C VAL A 147 -13.88 3.24 2.86
N ASN A 148 -14.32 4.33 3.50
CA ASN A 148 -14.78 4.31 4.87
C ASN A 148 -16.23 3.77 4.94
N LEU A 149 -16.38 2.53 5.39
CA LEU A 149 -17.69 1.94 5.76
C LEU A 149 -17.80 1.69 7.28
N GLY A 150 -16.86 2.21 8.06
CA GLY A 150 -16.91 2.19 9.53
C GLY A 150 -17.82 3.31 10.06
N THR A 151 -17.45 4.55 9.79
CA THR A 151 -18.21 5.75 10.19
C THR A 151 -18.84 6.49 9.00
N GLY A 152 -18.41 6.20 7.78
CA GLY A 152 -18.97 6.75 6.54
C GLY A 152 -20.13 5.92 6.00
N THR A 153 -20.68 6.36 4.88
CA THR A 153 -21.85 5.78 4.23
C THR A 153 -21.51 5.23 2.83
N ALA A 154 -22.41 4.45 2.26
CA ALA A 154 -22.31 4.02 0.86
C ALA A 154 -22.31 5.23 -0.11
N LYS A 155 -22.98 6.32 0.26
CA LYS A 155 -22.98 7.56 -0.51
C LYS A 155 -21.58 8.21 -0.51
N ASP A 156 -20.89 8.26 0.62
CA ASP A 156 -19.53 8.80 0.70
C ASP A 156 -18.57 7.98 -0.16
N ALA A 157 -18.75 6.65 -0.20
CA ALA A 157 -17.97 5.78 -1.06
C ALA A 157 -18.25 6.02 -2.56
N GLN A 158 -19.52 6.21 -2.94
CA GLN A 158 -19.92 6.58 -4.29
C GLN A 158 -19.29 7.91 -4.71
N GLU A 159 -19.39 8.94 -3.88
CA GLU A 159 -18.82 10.26 -4.13
C GLU A 159 -17.29 10.22 -4.30
N LEU A 160 -16.60 9.37 -3.55
CA LEU A 160 -15.15 9.15 -3.75
C LEU A 160 -14.86 8.55 -5.14
N VAL A 161 -15.64 7.56 -5.58
CA VAL A 161 -15.48 6.98 -6.92
C VAL A 161 -15.74 8.02 -8.00
N GLU A 162 -16.80 8.81 -7.87
CA GLU A 162 -17.10 9.92 -8.78
C GLU A 162 -15.96 10.93 -8.83
N TYR A 163 -15.47 11.36 -7.66
CA TYR A 163 -14.36 12.30 -7.55
C TYR A 163 -13.07 11.80 -8.20
N CYS A 164 -12.75 10.52 -8.04
CA CYS A 164 -11.56 9.91 -8.63
C CYS A 164 -11.64 9.78 -10.17
N ASN A 165 -12.85 9.76 -10.74
CA ASN A 165 -13.09 9.58 -12.17
C ASN A 165 -13.61 10.84 -12.87
N ALA A 166 -13.87 11.93 -12.13
CA ALA A 166 -14.28 13.19 -12.72
C ALA A 166 -13.20 13.75 -13.64
N GLU A 167 -13.62 14.31 -14.77
CA GLU A 167 -12.71 15.09 -15.62
C GLU A 167 -12.20 16.31 -14.84
N ARG A 168 -10.88 16.58 -14.95
CA ARG A 168 -10.25 17.71 -14.26
C ARG A 168 -10.84 19.00 -14.79
N GLY A 169 -11.70 19.64 -14.01
CA GLY A 169 -12.37 20.88 -14.39
C GLY A 169 -13.44 21.37 -13.41
N TYR A 170 -13.60 20.66 -12.27
CA TYR A 170 -14.48 21.11 -11.19
C TYR A 170 -13.68 21.66 -10.02
#